data_4787f93c58e37e961a7ccaf67ece9f2b
#
_entry.id   4787f93c58e37e961a7ccaf67ece9f2b
#
_cell.length_a   1.000
_cell.length_b   1.000
_cell.length_c   1.000
_cell.angle_alpha   90.00
_cell.angle_beta   90.00
_cell.angle_gamma   90.00
#
_symmetry.space_group_name_H-M   'P 1'
#
loop_
_entity.id
_entity.type
_entity.pdbx_description
1 polymer ?
#
loop_
_entity_poly.entity_id
_entity_poly.type
_entity_poly.pdbx_seq_one_letter_code
_entity_poly.pdbx_strand_id
1 'polypeptide(L)'
;MLELVFANLRVRPFRTLISVIGVALGVVLVMLFTSLAEGMTNDMAKRAANWKAEIVFTRPGGMDTTTANTAVNIGYVARLLEIEGVAATVPVIRNMSPDSKSRWGLRQVDGVDWAPFAAMNEMKLVAGRAATANDEIIIDESEAESNNLKVGDTRSVFGDKKIVGKFSPPSGARIKLSLAGMQDALQTDKCTYILVKIKSGYDARAVATKINEVLPGNTINLTSDLVTDAQDRIPGLKIFLRVLVGLSAFVSTIFVLLSMYTTITERRKEIGILKSLGASKAFIVQTIEGEAFMIGILGVVLGGVASVIAAFAIGRQFGLAFEFSSGWIAIAVGIAILGSLAGALYPAMQAAALDPVEVMVNE
;
A
#
# COMPACT_ATOMS: atom_id res chain seq x y z
N MET A 1 -25.29 -18.19 28.97
CA MET A 1 -24.68 -16.87 28.71
C MET A 1 -24.71 -16.51 27.22
N LEU A 2 -24.17 -17.34 26.32
CA LEU A 2 -24.19 -17.08 24.86
C LEU A 2 -25.61 -16.92 24.29
N GLU A 3 -26.56 -17.71 24.68
CA GLU A 3 -27.97 -17.60 24.23
C GLU A 3 -28.57 -16.25 24.60
N LEU A 4 -28.25 -15.73 25.79
CA LEU A 4 -28.72 -14.45 26.28
C LEU A 4 -28.10 -13.29 25.46
N VAL A 5 -26.81 -13.37 25.11
CA VAL A 5 -26.12 -12.42 24.24
C VAL A 5 -26.74 -12.42 22.85
N PHE A 6 -26.98 -13.58 22.25
CA PHE A 6 -27.63 -13.67 20.93
C PHE A 6 -29.09 -13.15 20.96
N ALA A 7 -29.86 -13.48 22.00
CA ALA A 7 -31.21 -12.95 22.16
C ALA A 7 -31.19 -11.39 22.22
N ASN A 8 -30.32 -10.83 23.02
CA ASN A 8 -30.18 -9.38 23.16
C ASN A 8 -29.83 -8.66 21.87
N LEU A 9 -28.89 -9.21 21.08
CA LEU A 9 -28.50 -8.65 19.76
C LEU A 9 -29.68 -8.69 18.77
N ARG A 10 -30.55 -9.69 18.86
CA ARG A 10 -31.69 -9.89 17.96
C ARG A 10 -32.89 -8.99 18.31
N VAL A 11 -33.07 -8.63 19.56
CA VAL A 11 -34.20 -7.78 20.03
C VAL A 11 -34.09 -6.34 19.49
N ARG A 12 -32.87 -5.81 19.24
CA ARG A 12 -32.67 -4.44 18.76
C ARG A 12 -31.71 -4.37 17.57
N PRO A 13 -32.15 -4.87 16.38
CA PRO A 13 -31.26 -5.10 15.25
C PRO A 13 -30.63 -3.81 14.69
N PHE A 14 -31.36 -2.68 14.65
CA PHE A 14 -30.84 -1.42 14.11
C PHE A 14 -29.65 -0.88 14.89
N ARG A 15 -29.67 -0.97 16.21
CA ARG A 15 -28.57 -0.49 17.06
C ARG A 15 -27.35 -1.39 16.93
N THR A 16 -27.56 -2.70 17.02
CA THR A 16 -26.51 -3.69 16.78
C THR A 16 -25.87 -3.46 15.43
N LEU A 17 -26.67 -3.19 14.40
CA LEU A 17 -26.16 -2.88 13.06
C LEU A 17 -25.27 -1.63 13.03
N ILE A 18 -25.70 -0.54 13.68
CA ILE A 18 -24.91 0.71 13.77
C ILE A 18 -23.56 0.45 14.46
N SER A 19 -23.55 -0.30 15.55
CA SER A 19 -22.31 -0.66 16.26
C SER A 19 -21.40 -1.53 15.40
N VAL A 20 -21.95 -2.53 14.75
CA VAL A 20 -21.22 -3.43 13.84
C VAL A 20 -20.65 -2.65 12.66
N ILE A 21 -21.42 -1.73 12.08
CA ILE A 21 -20.94 -0.83 11.00
C ILE A 21 -19.81 0.06 11.50
N GLY A 22 -19.91 0.65 12.71
CA GLY A 22 -18.85 1.46 13.29
C GLY A 22 -17.52 0.71 13.43
N VAL A 23 -17.58 -0.53 13.95
CA VAL A 23 -16.39 -1.41 14.04
C VAL A 23 -15.92 -1.83 12.64
N ALA A 24 -16.84 -2.20 11.76
CA ALA A 24 -16.52 -2.60 10.39
C ALA A 24 -15.81 -1.50 9.60
N LEU A 25 -16.22 -0.23 9.76
CA LEU A 25 -15.53 0.91 9.15
C LEU A 25 -14.08 1.01 9.62
N GLY A 26 -13.81 0.82 10.91
CA GLY A 26 -12.44 0.77 11.43
C GLY A 26 -11.61 -0.35 10.78
N VAL A 27 -12.18 -1.55 10.68
CA VAL A 27 -11.52 -2.70 10.03
C VAL A 27 -11.27 -2.42 8.54
N VAL A 28 -12.26 -1.85 7.83
CA VAL A 28 -12.13 -1.48 6.41
C VAL A 28 -10.98 -0.49 6.21
N LEU A 29 -10.91 0.55 7.02
CA LEU A 29 -9.83 1.55 6.91
C LEU A 29 -8.46 0.91 7.12
N VAL A 30 -8.28 0.14 8.19
CA VAL A 30 -6.99 -0.54 8.44
C VAL A 30 -6.65 -1.47 7.29
N MET A 31 -7.55 -2.39 6.91
CA MET A 31 -7.28 -3.40 5.90
C MET A 31 -7.04 -2.83 4.52
N LEU A 32 -7.83 -1.83 4.08
CA LEU A 32 -7.65 -1.22 2.75
C LEU A 32 -6.33 -0.46 2.65
N PHE A 33 -6.02 0.39 3.61
CA PHE A 33 -4.81 1.20 3.51
C PHE A 33 -3.54 0.39 3.73
N THR A 34 -3.55 -0.60 4.62
CA THR A 34 -2.40 -1.48 4.81
C THR A 34 -2.19 -2.41 3.62
N SER A 35 -3.25 -2.98 3.05
CA SER A 35 -3.13 -3.83 1.86
C SER A 35 -2.72 -3.04 0.62
N LEU A 36 -3.14 -1.79 0.47
CA LEU A 36 -2.68 -0.90 -0.59
C LEU A 36 -1.19 -0.59 -0.43
N ALA A 37 -0.77 -0.20 0.78
CA ALA A 37 0.63 0.10 1.07
C ALA A 37 1.53 -1.12 0.81
N GLU A 38 1.12 -2.31 1.27
CA GLU A 38 1.84 -3.57 1.06
C GLU A 38 1.90 -3.92 -0.44
N GLY A 39 0.77 -3.85 -1.14
CA GLY A 39 0.70 -4.13 -2.56
C GLY A 39 1.56 -3.18 -3.40
N MET A 40 1.54 -1.89 -3.10
CA MET A 40 2.39 -0.91 -3.79
C MET A 40 3.88 -1.15 -3.53
N THR A 41 4.28 -1.37 -2.28
CA THR A 41 5.69 -1.62 -1.93
C THR A 41 6.19 -2.93 -2.51
N ASN A 42 5.39 -3.98 -2.49
CA ASN A 42 5.74 -5.27 -3.08
C ASN A 42 5.79 -5.22 -4.62
N ASP A 43 4.90 -4.47 -5.29
CA ASP A 43 4.99 -4.25 -6.73
C ASP A 43 6.28 -3.50 -7.09
N MET A 44 6.65 -2.46 -6.32
CA MET A 44 7.92 -1.74 -6.49
C MET A 44 9.13 -2.65 -6.25
N ALA A 45 9.10 -3.47 -5.20
CA ALA A 45 10.17 -4.42 -4.89
C ALA A 45 10.32 -5.50 -5.99
N LYS A 46 9.21 -6.08 -6.48
CA LYS A 46 9.21 -7.04 -7.60
C LYS A 46 9.80 -6.42 -8.85
N ARG A 47 9.47 -5.17 -9.17
CA ARG A 47 10.02 -4.44 -10.32
C ARG A 47 11.50 -4.13 -10.17
N ALA A 48 11.94 -3.78 -8.96
CA ALA A 48 13.35 -3.57 -8.65
C ALA A 48 14.14 -4.90 -8.70
N ALA A 49 13.58 -5.99 -8.21
CA ALA A 49 14.20 -7.33 -8.28
C ALA A 49 14.39 -7.84 -9.71
N ASN A 50 13.56 -7.37 -10.67
CA ASN A 50 13.73 -7.67 -12.08
C ASN A 50 14.87 -6.86 -12.75
N TRP A 51 15.44 -5.88 -12.04
CA TRP A 51 16.72 -5.32 -12.46
C TRP A 51 17.83 -6.33 -12.14
N LYS A 52 18.53 -6.76 -13.17
CA LYS A 52 19.70 -7.65 -13.02
C LYS A 52 20.99 -6.85 -12.85
N ALA A 53 20.88 -5.52 -12.76
CA ALA A 53 21.96 -4.65 -12.35
C ALA A 53 22.08 -4.71 -10.82
N GLU A 54 23.29 -4.83 -10.30
CA GLU A 54 23.56 -4.90 -8.87
C GLU A 54 23.66 -3.54 -8.20
N ILE A 55 23.96 -2.48 -8.99
CA ILE A 55 24.15 -1.11 -8.49
C ILE A 55 23.30 -0.12 -9.29
N VAL A 56 22.74 0.84 -8.58
CA VAL A 56 22.08 2.03 -9.13
C VAL A 56 22.90 3.26 -8.73
N PHE A 57 23.54 3.87 -9.72
CA PHE A 57 24.33 5.10 -9.57
C PHE A 57 23.45 6.31 -9.84
N THR A 58 23.38 7.25 -8.89
CA THR A 58 22.54 8.45 -9.02
C THR A 58 23.15 9.62 -8.24
N ARG A 59 22.53 10.79 -8.32
CA ARG A 59 22.83 11.94 -7.46
C ARG A 59 22.02 11.88 -6.17
N PRO A 60 22.47 12.56 -5.09
CA PRO A 60 21.64 12.70 -3.88
C PRO A 60 20.25 13.25 -4.23
N GLY A 61 19.19 12.57 -3.74
CA GLY A 61 17.78 12.88 -4.07
C GLY A 61 17.31 12.41 -5.45
N GLY A 62 18.16 11.83 -6.29
CA GLY A 62 17.82 11.43 -7.66
C GLY A 62 16.87 10.24 -7.78
N MET A 63 16.69 9.48 -6.69
CA MET A 63 15.74 8.34 -6.61
C MET A 63 14.47 8.67 -5.82
N ASP A 64 14.28 9.93 -5.44
CA ASP A 64 13.02 10.34 -4.82
C ASP A 64 11.86 10.13 -5.79
N THR A 65 10.85 9.41 -5.31
CA THR A 65 9.69 8.99 -6.11
C THR A 65 8.83 10.17 -6.59
N THR A 66 9.03 11.33 -6.01
CA THR A 66 8.21 12.54 -6.24
C THR A 66 8.86 13.58 -7.15
N THR A 67 10.19 13.57 -7.27
CA THR A 67 10.91 14.53 -8.13
C THR A 67 11.84 13.78 -9.07
N ALA A 68 11.47 13.75 -10.33
CA ALA A 68 12.34 13.26 -11.40
C ALA A 68 13.49 14.25 -11.62
N ASN A 69 14.53 14.15 -10.82
CA ASN A 69 15.70 14.99 -10.96
C ASN A 69 16.66 14.36 -11.97
N THR A 70 16.60 14.80 -13.22
CA THR A 70 17.57 14.44 -14.26
C THR A 70 18.88 15.20 -14.00
N ALA A 71 19.67 14.73 -13.04
CA ALA A 71 20.87 15.43 -12.58
C ALA A 71 22.18 14.68 -12.89
N VAL A 72 22.11 13.43 -13.37
CA VAL A 72 23.29 12.61 -13.66
C VAL A 72 23.75 12.86 -15.09
N ASN A 73 24.99 13.28 -15.24
CA ASN A 73 25.58 13.46 -16.57
C ASN A 73 25.78 12.09 -17.25
N ILE A 74 25.35 11.96 -18.50
CA ILE A 74 25.53 10.72 -19.29
C ILE A 74 26.99 10.35 -19.45
N GLY A 75 27.93 11.31 -19.43
CA GLY A 75 29.37 11.03 -19.47
C GLY A 75 29.89 10.11 -18.37
N TYR A 76 29.14 9.94 -17.26
CA TYR A 76 29.46 8.95 -16.25
C TYR A 76 29.34 7.51 -16.74
N VAL A 77 28.57 7.23 -17.79
CA VAL A 77 28.44 5.90 -18.41
C VAL A 77 29.81 5.34 -18.81
N ALA A 78 30.62 6.15 -19.54
CA ALA A 78 31.95 5.74 -19.96
C ALA A 78 32.91 5.59 -18.76
N ARG A 79 32.89 6.54 -17.83
CA ARG A 79 33.76 6.52 -16.63
C ARG A 79 33.46 5.32 -15.71
N LEU A 80 32.21 4.95 -15.57
CA LEU A 80 31.82 3.75 -14.80
C LEU A 80 32.29 2.45 -15.45
N LEU A 81 32.32 2.37 -16.78
CA LEU A 81 32.83 1.20 -17.49
C LEU A 81 34.35 1.00 -17.34
N GLU A 82 35.09 2.06 -17.04
CA GLU A 82 36.55 1.99 -16.78
C GLU A 82 36.87 1.42 -15.39
N ILE A 83 35.89 1.39 -14.48
CA ILE A 83 36.08 0.88 -13.11
C ILE A 83 36.17 -0.66 -13.13
N GLU A 84 37.20 -1.18 -12.48
CA GLU A 84 37.38 -2.62 -12.36
C GLU A 84 36.19 -3.28 -11.66
N GLY A 85 35.66 -4.36 -12.25
CA GLY A 85 34.49 -5.08 -11.77
C GLY A 85 33.17 -4.66 -12.41
N VAL A 86 33.12 -3.55 -13.16
CA VAL A 86 31.94 -3.16 -13.92
C VAL A 86 31.89 -3.90 -15.26
N ALA A 87 30.75 -4.54 -15.56
CA ALA A 87 30.53 -5.29 -16.80
C ALA A 87 29.76 -4.45 -17.85
N ALA A 88 28.75 -3.73 -17.43
CA ALA A 88 27.90 -2.92 -18.33
C ALA A 88 27.22 -1.80 -17.55
N THR A 89 26.87 -0.74 -18.26
CA THR A 89 26.15 0.42 -17.70
C THR A 89 25.02 0.82 -18.64
N VAL A 90 23.86 1.17 -18.10
CA VAL A 90 22.70 1.62 -18.87
C VAL A 90 22.11 2.88 -18.24
N PRO A 91 22.11 4.02 -18.91
CA PRO A 91 21.48 5.24 -18.43
C PRO A 91 19.96 5.12 -18.54
N VAL A 92 19.25 5.64 -17.54
CA VAL A 92 17.79 5.68 -17.48
C VAL A 92 17.34 7.08 -17.10
N ILE A 93 16.40 7.61 -17.85
CA ILE A 93 15.65 8.82 -17.49
C ILE A 93 14.31 8.38 -16.96
N ARG A 94 14.02 8.68 -15.71
CA ARG A 94 12.70 8.44 -15.10
C ARG A 94 12.00 9.76 -14.87
N ASN A 95 10.76 9.86 -15.34
CA ASN A 95 9.96 11.06 -15.13
C ASN A 95 8.46 10.71 -15.02
N MET A 96 7.69 11.65 -14.49
CA MET A 96 6.24 11.58 -14.42
C MET A 96 5.65 12.35 -15.60
N SER A 97 4.90 11.67 -16.46
CA SER A 97 4.18 12.27 -17.56
C SER A 97 2.72 12.51 -17.19
N PRO A 98 2.12 13.68 -17.55
CA PRO A 98 0.69 13.82 -17.56
C PRO A 98 0.04 12.78 -18.48
N ASP A 99 -0.97 12.10 -17.98
CA ASP A 99 -1.77 11.15 -18.76
C ASP A 99 -3.25 11.47 -18.55
N SER A 100 -3.87 12.11 -19.52
CA SER A 100 -5.28 12.50 -19.47
C SER A 100 -6.25 11.30 -19.37
N LYS A 101 -5.81 10.11 -19.76
CA LYS A 101 -6.55 8.85 -19.65
C LYS A 101 -6.23 8.10 -18.35
N SER A 102 -5.23 8.52 -17.59
CA SER A 102 -4.98 8.02 -16.25
C SER A 102 -5.86 8.74 -15.25
N ARG A 103 -6.54 8.00 -14.38
CA ARG A 103 -7.38 8.58 -13.31
C ARG A 103 -6.60 9.40 -12.28
N TRP A 104 -5.31 9.17 -12.18
CA TRP A 104 -4.39 9.93 -11.32
C TRP A 104 -3.75 11.12 -12.04
N GLY A 105 -4.00 11.28 -13.34
CA GLY A 105 -3.45 12.35 -14.15
C GLY A 105 -1.93 12.27 -14.41
N LEU A 106 -1.22 11.35 -13.77
CA LEU A 106 0.24 11.20 -13.88
C LEU A 106 0.63 9.73 -14.07
N ARG A 107 1.68 9.50 -14.87
CA ARG A 107 2.28 8.18 -15.10
C ARG A 107 3.79 8.25 -15.05
N GLN A 108 4.39 7.26 -14.41
CA GLN A 108 5.83 7.10 -14.43
C GLN A 108 6.27 6.46 -15.75
N VAL A 109 7.28 7.04 -16.36
CA VAL A 109 7.84 6.64 -17.66
C VAL A 109 9.36 6.56 -17.54
N ASP A 110 9.96 5.52 -18.10
CA ASP A 110 11.40 5.40 -18.24
C ASP A 110 11.81 5.64 -19.70
N GLY A 111 12.77 6.55 -19.92
CA GLY A 111 13.50 6.70 -21.16
C GLY A 111 14.73 5.80 -21.13
N VAL A 112 14.81 4.84 -22.05
CA VAL A 112 15.90 3.85 -22.09
C VAL A 112 16.29 3.50 -23.53
N ASP A 113 17.55 3.16 -23.72
CA ASP A 113 17.98 2.42 -24.91
C ASP A 113 17.57 0.96 -24.72
N TRP A 114 16.60 0.51 -25.52
CA TRP A 114 15.97 -0.80 -25.29
C TRP A 114 16.97 -1.97 -25.40
N ALA A 115 17.85 -1.99 -26.41
CA ALA A 115 18.72 -3.15 -26.62
C ALA A 115 19.68 -3.42 -25.46
N PRO A 116 20.50 -2.44 -24.99
CA PRO A 116 21.35 -2.64 -23.82
C PRO A 116 20.54 -2.81 -22.52
N PHE A 117 19.40 -2.13 -22.38
CA PHE A 117 18.54 -2.27 -21.21
C PHE A 117 17.93 -3.66 -21.10
N ALA A 118 17.42 -4.21 -22.22
CA ALA A 118 16.84 -5.54 -22.28
C ALA A 118 17.89 -6.63 -22.08
N ALA A 119 19.07 -6.48 -22.68
CA ALA A 119 20.18 -7.42 -22.52
C ALA A 119 20.66 -7.47 -21.06
N MET A 120 20.81 -6.33 -20.41
CA MET A 120 21.22 -6.25 -18.99
C MET A 120 20.21 -6.91 -18.05
N ASN A 121 18.91 -6.70 -18.29
CA ASN A 121 17.83 -7.11 -17.39
C ASN A 121 17.11 -8.39 -17.83
N GLU A 122 17.63 -9.10 -18.84
CA GLU A 122 17.06 -10.35 -19.38
C GLU A 122 15.60 -10.20 -19.80
N MET A 123 15.25 -9.04 -20.38
CA MET A 123 13.88 -8.73 -20.80
C MET A 123 13.64 -9.13 -22.24
N LYS A 124 12.38 -9.47 -22.52
CA LYS A 124 11.95 -9.87 -23.87
C LYS A 124 10.73 -9.08 -24.32
N LEU A 125 10.64 -8.83 -25.61
CA LEU A 125 9.42 -8.35 -26.22
C LEU A 125 8.47 -9.55 -26.40
N VAL A 126 7.28 -9.44 -25.82
CA VAL A 126 6.24 -10.49 -25.92
C VAL A 126 5.38 -10.27 -27.16
N ALA A 127 5.23 -9.01 -27.59
CA ALA A 127 4.52 -8.65 -28.80
C ALA A 127 5.08 -7.35 -29.41
N GLY A 128 5.00 -7.24 -30.72
CA GLY A 128 5.43 -6.03 -31.43
C GLY A 128 6.94 -5.88 -31.54
N ARG A 129 7.43 -4.65 -31.48
CA ARG A 129 8.86 -4.28 -31.61
C ARG A 129 9.28 -3.24 -30.58
N ALA A 130 10.58 -3.00 -30.46
CA ALA A 130 11.11 -1.92 -29.64
C ALA A 130 10.71 -0.54 -30.20
N ALA A 131 10.56 0.43 -29.31
CA ALA A 131 10.37 1.84 -29.67
C ALA A 131 11.70 2.39 -30.19
N THR A 132 11.69 2.90 -31.42
CA THR A 132 12.85 3.51 -32.07
C THR A 132 12.63 4.99 -32.38
N ALA A 133 11.39 5.39 -32.59
CA ALA A 133 11.04 6.78 -32.86
C ALA A 133 10.57 7.50 -31.56
N ASN A 134 10.61 8.83 -31.56
CA ASN A 134 10.26 9.65 -30.41
C ASN A 134 8.75 9.66 -30.11
N ASP A 135 7.92 9.22 -31.06
CA ASP A 135 6.45 9.08 -30.93
C ASP A 135 6.00 7.66 -30.57
N GLU A 136 6.94 6.78 -30.24
CA GLU A 136 6.69 5.37 -29.95
C GLU A 136 6.98 5.04 -28.49
N ILE A 137 6.13 4.15 -27.93
CA ILE A 137 6.32 3.59 -26.59
C ILE A 137 6.15 2.08 -26.59
N ILE A 138 6.76 1.44 -25.62
CA ILE A 138 6.47 0.06 -25.25
C ILE A 138 5.94 0.01 -23.82
N ILE A 139 5.07 -0.96 -23.55
CA ILE A 139 4.42 -1.11 -22.25
C ILE A 139 4.64 -2.51 -21.69
N ASP A 140 4.61 -2.67 -20.36
CA ASP A 140 4.65 -4.00 -19.77
C ASP A 140 3.30 -4.74 -19.89
N GLU A 141 3.33 -6.07 -19.73
CA GLU A 141 2.12 -6.89 -19.82
C GLU A 141 1.07 -6.47 -18.80
N SER A 142 1.47 -6.17 -17.56
CA SER A 142 0.55 -5.75 -16.50
C SER A 142 -0.19 -4.45 -16.83
N GLU A 143 0.51 -3.49 -17.47
CA GLU A 143 -0.11 -2.25 -17.96
C GLU A 143 -1.07 -2.51 -19.10
N ALA A 144 -0.68 -3.41 -20.02
CA ALA A 144 -1.51 -3.80 -21.15
C ALA A 144 -2.81 -4.47 -20.70
N GLU A 145 -2.73 -5.40 -19.75
CA GLU A 145 -3.88 -6.12 -19.20
C GLU A 145 -4.80 -5.23 -18.38
N SER A 146 -4.21 -4.45 -17.45
CA SER A 146 -4.99 -3.60 -16.54
C SER A 146 -5.79 -2.52 -17.26
N ASN A 147 -5.30 -2.03 -18.40
CA ASN A 147 -5.95 -0.98 -19.18
C ASN A 147 -6.50 -1.48 -20.54
N ASN A 148 -6.49 -2.80 -20.78
CA ASN A 148 -6.94 -3.43 -22.04
C ASN A 148 -6.32 -2.79 -23.28
N LEU A 149 -4.99 -2.55 -23.25
CA LEU A 149 -4.23 -1.90 -24.30
C LEU A 149 -3.62 -2.91 -25.26
N LYS A 150 -3.64 -2.59 -26.55
CA LYS A 150 -3.07 -3.41 -27.63
C LYS A 150 -1.95 -2.66 -28.34
N VAL A 151 -1.08 -3.42 -29.00
CA VAL A 151 -0.10 -2.86 -29.94
C VAL A 151 -0.85 -2.17 -31.06
N GLY A 152 -0.50 -0.90 -31.31
CA GLY A 152 -1.18 -0.04 -32.27
C GLY A 152 -2.03 1.06 -31.61
N ASP A 153 -2.41 0.91 -30.36
CA ASP A 153 -3.17 1.93 -29.61
C ASP A 153 -2.30 3.16 -29.33
N THR A 154 -2.96 4.29 -29.08
CA THR A 154 -2.29 5.55 -28.75
C THR A 154 -2.50 5.88 -27.27
N ARG A 155 -1.42 6.33 -26.62
CA ARG A 155 -1.42 6.80 -25.22
C ARG A 155 -0.83 8.19 -25.12
N SER A 156 -1.44 9.02 -24.29
CA SER A 156 -0.92 10.37 -24.02
C SER A 156 0.17 10.31 -22.95
N VAL A 157 1.42 10.36 -23.38
CA VAL A 157 2.63 10.28 -22.54
C VAL A 157 3.66 11.20 -23.17
N PHE A 158 3.93 12.38 -22.59
CA PHE A 158 4.71 13.45 -23.23
C PHE A 158 4.20 13.75 -24.66
N GLY A 159 2.87 13.94 -24.80
CA GLY A 159 2.16 13.97 -26.08
C GLY A 159 1.62 12.60 -26.47
N ASP A 160 0.92 12.54 -27.61
CA ASP A 160 0.35 11.29 -28.10
C ASP A 160 1.43 10.37 -28.66
N LYS A 161 1.55 9.17 -28.08
CA LYS A 161 2.54 8.15 -28.44
C LYS A 161 1.86 6.86 -28.84
N LYS A 162 2.38 6.19 -29.85
CA LYS A 162 1.89 4.89 -30.33
C LYS A 162 2.54 3.74 -29.58
N ILE A 163 1.72 2.80 -29.08
CA ILE A 163 2.21 1.57 -28.47
C ILE A 163 2.68 0.63 -29.60
N VAL A 164 3.98 0.36 -29.65
CA VAL A 164 4.59 -0.48 -30.70
C VAL A 164 5.03 -1.85 -30.22
N GLY A 165 5.07 -2.06 -28.88
CA GLY A 165 5.45 -3.35 -28.32
C GLY A 165 5.02 -3.54 -26.87
N LYS A 166 5.06 -4.81 -26.45
CA LYS A 166 4.85 -5.24 -25.08
C LYS A 166 6.06 -6.00 -24.60
N PHE A 167 6.45 -5.78 -23.33
CA PHE A 167 7.62 -6.44 -22.76
C PHE A 167 7.31 -7.17 -21.44
N SER A 168 8.13 -8.17 -21.14
CA SER A 168 8.10 -8.97 -19.92
C SER A 168 9.55 -9.38 -19.55
N PRO A 169 9.89 -9.52 -18.26
CA PRO A 169 9.09 -9.26 -17.07
C PRO A 169 8.94 -7.76 -16.79
N PRO A 170 7.96 -7.35 -15.93
CA PRO A 170 7.80 -5.95 -15.54
C PRO A 170 9.02 -5.45 -14.76
N SER A 171 9.60 -4.32 -15.16
CA SER A 171 10.82 -3.76 -14.55
C SER A 171 10.83 -2.24 -14.66
N GLY A 172 11.13 -1.56 -13.56
CA GLY A 172 11.08 -0.11 -13.50
C GLY A 172 9.69 0.46 -13.79
N ALA A 173 9.60 1.55 -14.58
CA ALA A 173 8.31 2.09 -15.00
C ALA A 173 7.62 1.16 -16.00
N ARG A 174 6.28 1.16 -15.96
CA ARG A 174 5.44 0.30 -16.82
C ARG A 174 5.47 0.72 -18.29
N ILE A 175 5.82 1.96 -18.56
CA ILE A 175 5.90 2.54 -19.90
C ILE A 175 7.35 2.92 -20.16
N LYS A 176 7.86 2.56 -21.35
CA LYS A 176 9.20 2.95 -21.77
C LYS A 176 9.16 3.68 -23.11
N LEU A 177 9.90 4.77 -23.16
CA LEU A 177 10.17 5.59 -24.32
C LEU A 177 11.64 5.39 -24.71
N SER A 178 12.04 5.75 -25.92
CA SER A 178 13.45 5.82 -26.27
C SER A 178 14.18 6.84 -25.40
N LEU A 179 15.47 6.60 -25.10
CA LEU A 179 16.27 7.54 -24.29
C LEU A 179 16.30 8.91 -24.95
N ALA A 180 16.58 8.96 -26.27
CA ALA A 180 16.60 10.19 -27.05
C ALA A 180 15.24 10.92 -27.03
N GLY A 181 14.13 10.17 -27.20
CA GLY A 181 12.78 10.77 -27.13
C GLY A 181 12.44 11.36 -25.77
N MET A 182 12.96 10.77 -24.69
CA MET A 182 12.78 11.33 -23.35
C MET A 182 13.68 12.57 -23.12
N GLN A 183 14.89 12.55 -23.65
CA GLN A 183 15.79 13.70 -23.61
C GLN A 183 15.21 14.90 -24.35
N ASP A 184 14.67 14.67 -25.54
CA ASP A 184 14.00 15.69 -26.33
C ASP A 184 12.77 16.25 -25.59
N ALA A 185 11.94 15.38 -25.03
CA ALA A 185 10.74 15.80 -24.30
C ALA A 185 11.03 16.64 -23.06
N LEU A 186 12.16 16.37 -22.39
CA LEU A 186 12.58 17.05 -21.17
C LEU A 186 13.62 18.15 -21.40
N GLN A 187 14.06 18.36 -22.64
CA GLN A 187 15.09 19.33 -23.02
C GLN A 187 16.36 19.18 -22.17
N THR A 188 16.85 17.93 -22.03
CA THR A 188 18.01 17.60 -21.19
C THR A 188 18.94 16.62 -21.88
N ASP A 189 20.23 16.71 -21.60
CA ASP A 189 21.28 15.77 -21.99
C ASP A 189 21.68 14.81 -20.84
N LYS A 190 20.96 14.89 -19.71
CA LYS A 190 21.26 14.14 -18.48
C LYS A 190 20.32 12.95 -18.32
N CYS A 191 20.64 12.06 -17.39
CA CYS A 191 19.77 10.96 -16.97
C CYS A 191 19.42 11.07 -15.48
N THR A 192 18.49 10.26 -15.03
CA THR A 192 18.06 10.21 -13.62
C THR A 192 19.00 9.30 -12.82
N TYR A 193 19.33 8.16 -13.38
CA TYR A 193 20.26 7.19 -12.78
C TYR A 193 20.90 6.32 -13.87
N ILE A 194 21.99 5.66 -13.49
CA ILE A 194 22.68 4.68 -14.34
C ILE A 194 22.62 3.33 -13.65
N LEU A 195 22.08 2.32 -14.33
CA LEU A 195 22.16 0.92 -13.90
C LEU A 195 23.56 0.39 -14.20
N VAL A 196 24.17 -0.25 -13.21
CA VAL A 196 25.52 -0.81 -13.33
C VAL A 196 25.46 -2.32 -13.06
N LYS A 197 25.85 -3.09 -14.06
CA LYS A 197 26.03 -4.55 -13.99
C LYS A 197 27.45 -4.85 -13.58
N ILE A 198 27.62 -5.80 -12.66
CA ILE A 198 28.93 -6.23 -12.17
C ILE A 198 29.37 -7.50 -12.89
N LYS A 199 30.68 -7.64 -13.09
CA LYS A 199 31.29 -8.86 -13.61
C LYS A 199 31.12 -10.02 -12.59
N SER A 200 30.89 -11.22 -13.11
CA SER A 200 30.80 -12.42 -12.27
C SER A 200 32.05 -12.60 -11.42
N GLY A 201 31.87 -12.89 -10.12
CA GLY A 201 32.95 -13.07 -9.17
C GLY A 201 33.38 -11.81 -8.40
N TYR A 202 32.83 -10.65 -8.72
CA TYR A 202 33.07 -9.42 -7.93
C TYR A 202 31.94 -9.20 -6.90
N ASP A 203 32.34 -8.72 -5.71
CA ASP A 203 31.37 -8.32 -4.69
C ASP A 203 30.79 -6.94 -4.98
N ALA A 204 29.47 -6.83 -4.94
CA ALA A 204 28.74 -5.61 -5.26
C ALA A 204 29.10 -4.44 -4.32
N ARG A 205 29.32 -4.71 -3.03
CA ARG A 205 29.68 -3.69 -2.06
C ARG A 205 31.09 -3.18 -2.28
N ALA A 206 32.02 -4.08 -2.63
CA ALA A 206 33.40 -3.70 -2.93
C ALA A 206 33.47 -2.81 -4.18
N VAL A 207 32.72 -3.16 -5.24
CA VAL A 207 32.61 -2.34 -6.47
C VAL A 207 31.94 -0.99 -6.17
N ALA A 208 30.88 -0.99 -5.36
CA ALA A 208 30.21 0.25 -4.94
C ALA A 208 31.16 1.21 -4.19
N THR A 209 32.03 0.68 -3.32
CA THR A 209 33.05 1.47 -2.63
C THR A 209 34.05 2.07 -3.62
N LYS A 210 34.58 1.26 -4.58
CA LYS A 210 35.46 1.76 -5.63
C LYS A 210 34.81 2.86 -6.48
N ILE A 211 33.53 2.71 -6.84
CA ILE A 211 32.80 3.73 -7.57
C ILE A 211 32.73 5.04 -6.75
N ASN A 212 32.48 4.94 -5.45
CA ASN A 212 32.41 6.12 -4.57
C ASN A 212 33.75 6.82 -4.40
N GLU A 213 34.84 6.08 -4.39
CA GLU A 213 36.21 6.63 -4.35
C GLU A 213 36.58 7.38 -5.63
N VAL A 214 36.25 6.80 -6.80
CA VAL A 214 36.56 7.38 -8.13
C VAL A 214 35.61 8.52 -8.49
N LEU A 215 34.35 8.44 -8.07
CA LEU A 215 33.25 9.38 -8.41
C LEU A 215 32.56 9.90 -7.15
N PRO A 216 33.25 10.63 -6.27
CA PRO A 216 32.68 11.11 -5.01
C PRO A 216 31.51 12.09 -5.23
N GLY A 217 30.65 12.23 -4.22
CA GLY A 217 29.49 13.13 -4.24
C GLY A 217 28.28 12.61 -5.02
N ASN A 218 28.29 11.34 -5.40
CA ASN A 218 27.14 10.64 -5.97
C ASN A 218 26.55 9.67 -4.95
N THR A 219 25.34 9.21 -5.18
CA THR A 219 24.68 8.19 -4.35
C THR A 219 24.73 6.86 -5.09
N ILE A 220 25.22 5.85 -4.38
CA ILE A 220 25.40 4.50 -4.91
C ILE A 220 24.48 3.58 -4.07
N ASN A 221 23.43 3.08 -4.69
CA ASN A 221 22.49 2.17 -4.05
C ASN A 221 22.68 0.76 -4.59
N LEU A 222 22.72 -0.23 -3.71
CA LEU A 222 22.63 -1.62 -4.12
C LEU A 222 21.18 -1.95 -4.46
N THR A 223 20.96 -2.68 -5.55
CA THR A 223 19.62 -3.12 -5.95
C THR A 223 19.00 -4.04 -4.90
N SER A 224 19.80 -4.86 -4.21
CA SER A 224 19.36 -5.66 -3.07
C SER A 224 18.75 -4.84 -1.95
N ASP A 225 19.34 -3.69 -1.64
CA ASP A 225 18.84 -2.81 -0.58
C ASP A 225 17.57 -2.07 -1.02
N LEU A 226 17.43 -1.80 -2.34
CA LEU A 226 16.21 -1.25 -2.91
C LEU A 226 15.00 -2.18 -2.76
N VAL A 227 15.23 -3.48 -2.85
CA VAL A 227 14.19 -4.52 -2.70
C VAL A 227 13.80 -4.70 -1.23
N THR A 228 14.81 -4.71 -0.33
CA THR A 228 14.58 -4.97 1.10
C THR A 228 13.94 -3.77 1.81
N ASP A 229 14.31 -2.56 1.42
CA ASP A 229 13.92 -1.33 2.12
C ASP A 229 12.83 -0.52 1.39
N ALA A 230 12.08 -1.17 0.48
CA ALA A 230 11.04 -0.48 -0.32
C ALA A 230 10.03 0.28 0.56
N GLN A 231 9.65 -0.27 1.73
CA GLN A 231 8.75 0.39 2.67
C GLN A 231 9.40 1.58 3.39
N ASP A 232 10.71 1.54 3.62
CA ASP A 232 11.44 2.61 4.32
C ASP A 232 11.74 3.80 3.40
N ARG A 233 11.65 3.61 2.09
CA ARG A 233 11.91 4.63 1.08
C ARG A 233 10.76 5.60 0.83
N ILE A 234 9.56 5.28 1.31
CA ILE A 234 8.44 6.24 1.29
C ILE A 234 8.42 6.98 2.62
N PRO A 235 8.96 8.23 2.67
CA PRO A 235 9.02 8.96 3.92
C PRO A 235 7.63 9.12 4.54
N GLY A 236 7.51 8.80 5.81
CA GLY A 236 6.25 8.96 6.54
C GLY A 236 5.20 7.87 6.34
N LEU A 237 5.35 6.92 5.40
CA LEU A 237 4.36 5.86 5.18
C LEU A 237 4.10 5.05 6.46
N LYS A 238 5.15 4.62 7.16
CA LYS A 238 5.03 3.89 8.43
C LYS A 238 4.31 4.73 9.51
N ILE A 239 4.62 6.03 9.57
CA ILE A 239 3.97 6.94 10.51
C ILE A 239 2.50 7.11 10.14
N PHE A 240 2.22 7.36 8.85
CA PHE A 240 0.85 7.47 8.34
C PHE A 240 0.02 6.24 8.67
N LEU A 241 0.52 5.03 8.41
CA LEU A 241 -0.18 3.79 8.73
C LEU A 241 -0.42 3.63 10.23
N ARG A 242 0.55 3.96 11.09
CA ARG A 242 0.37 3.92 12.55
C ARG A 242 -0.70 4.89 13.03
N VAL A 243 -0.70 6.11 12.53
CA VAL A 243 -1.72 7.12 12.85
C VAL A 243 -3.10 6.65 12.40
N LEU A 244 -3.21 6.10 11.21
CA LEU A 244 -4.46 5.59 10.65
C LEU A 244 -5.00 4.40 11.47
N VAL A 245 -4.12 3.48 11.87
CA VAL A 245 -4.46 2.35 12.75
C VAL A 245 -4.95 2.88 14.11
N GLY A 246 -4.26 3.84 14.71
CA GLY A 246 -4.67 4.47 15.96
C GLY A 246 -6.01 5.19 15.87
N LEU A 247 -6.22 5.93 14.77
CA LEU A 247 -7.49 6.61 14.51
C LEU A 247 -8.65 5.63 14.33
N SER A 248 -8.42 4.53 13.60
CA SER A 248 -9.42 3.47 13.41
C SER A 248 -9.81 2.80 14.73
N ALA A 249 -8.82 2.51 15.59
CA ALA A 249 -9.05 1.98 16.93
C ALA A 249 -9.90 2.95 17.78
N PHE A 250 -9.55 4.22 17.77
CA PHE A 250 -10.26 5.26 18.50
C PHE A 250 -11.71 5.40 18.05
N VAL A 251 -11.95 5.49 16.74
CA VAL A 251 -13.29 5.59 16.15
C VAL A 251 -14.13 4.37 16.51
N SER A 252 -13.60 3.15 16.32
CA SER A 252 -14.31 1.90 16.66
C SER A 252 -14.68 1.85 18.14
N THR A 253 -13.76 2.22 19.03
CA THR A 253 -13.99 2.24 20.47
C THR A 253 -15.12 3.21 20.85
N ILE A 254 -15.12 4.42 20.26
CA ILE A 254 -16.18 5.43 20.53
C ILE A 254 -17.54 4.92 20.03
N PHE A 255 -17.62 4.31 18.84
CA PHE A 255 -18.88 3.78 18.35
C PHE A 255 -19.46 2.72 19.27
N VAL A 256 -18.63 1.80 19.77
CA VAL A 256 -19.07 0.78 20.71
C VAL A 256 -19.47 1.41 22.06
N LEU A 257 -18.67 2.35 22.59
CA LEU A 257 -18.98 3.05 23.82
C LEU A 257 -20.35 3.73 23.78
N LEU A 258 -20.59 4.55 22.75
CA LEU A 258 -21.86 5.26 22.59
C LEU A 258 -23.03 4.30 22.43
N SER A 259 -22.86 3.24 21.64
CA SER A 259 -23.89 2.24 21.46
C SER A 259 -24.19 1.45 22.73
N MET A 260 -23.17 1.05 23.48
CA MET A 260 -23.36 0.33 24.75
C MET A 260 -23.97 1.24 25.82
N TYR A 261 -23.55 2.50 25.88
CA TYR A 261 -24.13 3.48 26.80
C TYR A 261 -25.64 3.66 26.58
N THR A 262 -26.07 3.83 25.32
CA THR A 262 -27.50 3.92 25.00
C THR A 262 -28.23 2.62 25.29
N THR A 263 -27.64 1.46 24.99
CA THR A 263 -28.21 0.14 25.29
C THR A 263 -28.49 -0.03 26.77
N ILE A 264 -27.53 0.30 27.63
CA ILE A 264 -27.65 0.16 29.08
C ILE A 264 -28.69 1.13 29.63
N THR A 265 -28.73 2.37 29.13
CA THR A 265 -29.71 3.38 29.56
C THR A 265 -31.14 2.91 29.30
N GLU A 266 -31.40 2.28 28.15
CA GLU A 266 -32.74 1.76 27.84
C GLU A 266 -33.08 0.47 28.57
N ARG A 267 -32.10 -0.32 29.01
CA ARG A 267 -32.28 -1.60 29.70
C ARG A 267 -32.08 -1.49 31.22
N ARG A 268 -32.06 -0.26 31.76
CA ARG A 268 -31.85 -0.05 33.20
C ARG A 268 -32.80 -0.89 34.08
N LYS A 269 -34.08 -0.95 33.72
CA LYS A 269 -35.07 -1.74 34.46
C LYS A 269 -34.78 -3.26 34.39
N GLU A 270 -34.44 -3.77 33.22
CA GLU A 270 -34.06 -5.18 33.06
C GLU A 270 -32.86 -5.57 33.91
N ILE A 271 -31.82 -4.66 33.93
CA ILE A 271 -30.61 -4.85 34.73
C ILE A 271 -30.96 -4.75 36.23
N GLY A 272 -31.83 -3.81 36.62
CA GLY A 272 -32.32 -3.69 37.99
C GLY A 272 -33.04 -4.94 38.50
N ILE A 273 -33.92 -5.52 37.69
CA ILE A 273 -34.63 -6.81 37.96
C ILE A 273 -33.63 -7.96 38.11
N LEU A 274 -32.66 -8.07 37.19
CA LEU A 274 -31.64 -9.12 37.29
C LEU A 274 -30.85 -9.03 38.60
N LYS A 275 -30.51 -7.79 39.05
CA LYS A 275 -29.82 -7.58 40.30
C LYS A 275 -30.67 -7.89 41.52
N SER A 276 -31.98 -7.57 41.48
CA SER A 276 -32.88 -7.91 42.57
C SER A 276 -33.12 -9.45 42.71
N LEU A 277 -32.95 -10.18 41.59
CA LEU A 277 -32.93 -11.64 41.55
C LEU A 277 -31.59 -12.26 41.99
N GLY A 278 -30.59 -11.44 42.36
CA GLY A 278 -29.30 -11.88 42.89
C GLY A 278 -28.17 -11.98 41.85
N ALA A 279 -28.33 -11.41 40.66
CA ALA A 279 -27.25 -11.39 39.68
C ALA A 279 -26.03 -10.60 40.22
N SER A 280 -24.84 -11.22 40.15
CA SER A 280 -23.61 -10.57 40.60
C SER A 280 -23.16 -9.46 39.65
N LYS A 281 -22.38 -8.50 40.16
CA LYS A 281 -21.78 -7.44 39.34
C LYS A 281 -20.95 -8.04 38.19
N ALA A 282 -20.19 -9.09 38.48
CA ALA A 282 -19.36 -9.79 37.49
C ALA A 282 -20.20 -10.39 36.36
N PHE A 283 -21.37 -10.99 36.68
CA PHE A 283 -22.27 -11.55 35.67
C PHE A 283 -22.79 -10.48 34.70
N ILE A 284 -23.16 -9.28 35.24
CA ILE A 284 -23.65 -8.17 34.41
C ILE A 284 -22.54 -7.67 33.48
N VAL A 285 -21.32 -7.43 34.01
CA VAL A 285 -20.17 -7.00 33.22
C VAL A 285 -19.86 -8.03 32.12
N GLN A 286 -19.76 -9.32 32.47
CA GLN A 286 -19.48 -10.37 31.50
C GLN A 286 -20.55 -10.51 30.41
N THR A 287 -21.81 -10.24 30.71
CA THR A 287 -22.88 -10.26 29.72
C THR A 287 -22.73 -9.13 28.71
N ILE A 288 -22.45 -7.90 29.20
CA ILE A 288 -22.27 -6.72 28.35
C ILE A 288 -20.98 -6.82 27.54
N GLU A 289 -19.89 -7.28 28.14
CA GLU A 289 -18.63 -7.55 27.42
C GLU A 289 -18.81 -8.65 26.36
N GLY A 290 -19.62 -9.68 26.64
CA GLY A 290 -19.99 -10.70 25.66
C GLY A 290 -20.74 -10.13 24.47
N GLU A 291 -21.66 -9.18 24.67
CA GLU A 291 -22.35 -8.46 23.60
C GLU A 291 -21.35 -7.64 22.76
N ALA A 292 -20.44 -6.91 23.41
CA ALA A 292 -19.41 -6.13 22.74
C ALA A 292 -18.42 -6.99 21.94
N PHE A 293 -18.02 -8.14 22.48
CA PHE A 293 -17.19 -9.12 21.81
C PHE A 293 -17.84 -9.64 20.51
N MET A 294 -19.15 -9.97 20.58
CA MET A 294 -19.92 -10.39 19.40
C MET A 294 -20.04 -9.29 18.35
N ILE A 295 -20.25 -8.04 18.77
CA ILE A 295 -20.23 -6.88 17.87
C ILE A 295 -18.85 -6.74 17.22
N GLY A 296 -17.78 -6.94 17.98
CA GLY A 296 -16.41 -6.94 17.46
C GLY A 296 -16.20 -7.99 16.36
N ILE A 297 -16.61 -9.25 16.62
CA ILE A 297 -16.53 -10.34 15.63
C ILE A 297 -17.35 -10.02 14.38
N LEU A 298 -18.61 -9.61 14.53
CA LEU A 298 -19.46 -9.26 13.40
C LEU A 298 -18.87 -8.09 12.59
N GLY A 299 -18.30 -7.09 13.28
CA GLY A 299 -17.59 -5.97 12.67
C GLY A 299 -16.37 -6.42 11.87
N VAL A 300 -15.58 -7.36 12.39
CA VAL A 300 -14.42 -7.94 11.70
C VAL A 300 -14.87 -8.69 10.44
N VAL A 301 -15.88 -9.52 10.53
CA VAL A 301 -16.39 -10.28 9.37
C VAL A 301 -16.95 -9.34 8.31
N LEU A 302 -17.81 -8.41 8.69
CA LEU A 302 -18.40 -7.45 7.75
C LEU A 302 -17.34 -6.54 7.14
N GLY A 303 -16.45 -6.00 7.97
CA GLY A 303 -15.36 -5.11 7.54
C GLY A 303 -14.34 -5.84 6.66
N GLY A 304 -14.00 -7.08 7.00
CA GLY A 304 -13.11 -7.91 6.20
C GLY A 304 -13.67 -8.19 4.80
N VAL A 305 -14.93 -8.63 4.72
CA VAL A 305 -15.60 -8.86 3.43
C VAL A 305 -15.71 -7.57 2.62
N ALA A 306 -16.12 -6.47 3.26
CA ALA A 306 -16.22 -5.17 2.60
C ALA A 306 -14.84 -4.69 2.08
N SER A 307 -13.76 -4.92 2.84
CA SER A 307 -12.39 -4.57 2.44
C SER A 307 -11.95 -5.34 1.19
N VAL A 308 -12.21 -6.64 1.12
CA VAL A 308 -11.86 -7.46 -0.05
C VAL A 308 -12.64 -7.02 -1.28
N ILE A 309 -13.94 -6.77 -1.15
CA ILE A 309 -14.78 -6.29 -2.25
C ILE A 309 -14.29 -4.91 -2.73
N ALA A 310 -14.03 -3.99 -1.80
CA ALA A 310 -13.55 -2.66 -2.12
C ALA A 310 -12.14 -2.69 -2.77
N ALA A 311 -11.22 -3.50 -2.24
CA ALA A 311 -9.90 -3.69 -2.82
C ALA A 311 -9.97 -4.23 -4.25
N PHE A 312 -10.83 -5.21 -4.52
CA PHE A 312 -11.04 -5.75 -5.86
C PHE A 312 -11.62 -4.69 -6.81
N ALA A 313 -12.65 -3.96 -6.39
CA ALA A 313 -13.28 -2.93 -7.20
C ALA A 313 -12.32 -1.77 -7.51
N ILE A 314 -11.62 -1.25 -6.49
CA ILE A 314 -10.65 -0.16 -6.61
C ILE A 314 -9.44 -0.63 -7.43
N GLY A 315 -8.90 -1.82 -7.13
CA GLY A 315 -7.77 -2.39 -7.84
C GLY A 315 -8.03 -2.50 -9.34
N ARG A 316 -9.19 -3.07 -9.70
CA ARG A 316 -9.61 -3.20 -11.11
C ARG A 316 -9.85 -1.86 -11.79
N GLN A 317 -10.37 -0.88 -11.05
CA GLN A 317 -10.72 0.42 -11.62
C GLN A 317 -9.52 1.34 -11.78
N PHE A 318 -8.56 1.30 -10.85
CA PHE A 318 -7.42 2.21 -10.78
C PHE A 318 -6.08 1.55 -11.13
N GLY A 319 -6.05 0.25 -11.36
CA GLY A 319 -4.81 -0.51 -11.62
C GLY A 319 -3.88 -0.56 -10.38
N LEU A 320 -4.45 -0.45 -9.17
CA LEU A 320 -3.70 -0.51 -7.92
C LEU A 320 -3.55 -1.96 -7.45
N ALA A 321 -2.35 -2.31 -7.00
CA ALA A 321 -2.09 -3.59 -6.37
C ALA A 321 -2.50 -3.53 -4.88
N PHE A 322 -3.37 -4.44 -4.46
CA PHE A 322 -3.71 -4.67 -3.07
C PHE A 322 -3.17 -6.04 -2.66
N GLU A 323 -2.43 -6.10 -1.56
CA GLU A 323 -1.88 -7.35 -1.05
C GLU A 323 -2.20 -7.45 0.46
N PHE A 324 -3.01 -8.46 0.82
CA PHE A 324 -3.44 -8.66 2.20
C PHE A 324 -2.38 -9.46 2.96
N SER A 325 -1.67 -8.81 3.87
CA SER A 325 -0.70 -9.44 4.76
C SER A 325 -1.39 -10.03 5.99
N SER A 326 -1.06 -11.26 6.35
CA SER A 326 -1.59 -11.92 7.55
C SER A 326 -1.30 -11.14 8.84
N GLY A 327 -0.16 -10.48 8.93
CA GLY A 327 0.20 -9.63 10.07
C GLY A 327 -0.75 -8.44 10.22
N TRP A 328 -1.06 -7.74 9.14
CA TRP A 328 -1.99 -6.61 9.18
C TRP A 328 -3.44 -7.04 9.42
N ILE A 329 -3.85 -8.21 8.91
CA ILE A 329 -5.16 -8.80 9.22
C ILE A 329 -5.27 -9.08 10.71
N ALA A 330 -4.25 -9.72 11.32
CA ALA A 330 -4.23 -9.99 12.75
C ALA A 330 -4.30 -8.71 13.60
N ILE A 331 -3.59 -7.65 13.19
CA ILE A 331 -3.65 -6.34 13.84
C ILE A 331 -5.07 -5.74 13.73
N ALA A 332 -5.69 -5.77 12.56
CA ALA A 332 -7.04 -5.26 12.37
C ALA A 332 -8.07 -6.00 13.24
N VAL A 333 -7.98 -7.33 13.28
CA VAL A 333 -8.82 -8.18 14.16
C VAL A 333 -8.59 -7.85 15.64
N GLY A 334 -7.33 -7.77 16.05
CA GLY A 334 -6.96 -7.44 17.43
C GLY A 334 -7.51 -6.08 17.86
N ILE A 335 -7.35 -5.06 17.03
CA ILE A 335 -7.86 -3.71 17.29
C ILE A 335 -9.38 -3.67 17.38
N ALA A 336 -10.08 -4.35 16.47
CA ALA A 336 -11.54 -4.39 16.46
C ALA A 336 -12.10 -5.06 17.73
N ILE A 337 -11.51 -6.17 18.14
CA ILE A 337 -11.95 -6.90 19.34
C ILE A 337 -11.59 -6.12 20.62
N LEU A 338 -10.32 -5.71 20.75
CA LEU A 338 -9.88 -4.98 21.96
C LEU A 338 -10.56 -3.60 22.06
N GLY A 339 -10.76 -2.93 20.92
CA GLY A 339 -11.50 -1.66 20.88
C GLY A 339 -12.97 -1.82 21.28
N SER A 340 -13.63 -2.92 20.85
CA SER A 340 -15.00 -3.22 21.25
C SER A 340 -15.11 -3.48 22.75
N LEU A 341 -14.22 -4.28 23.33
CA LEU A 341 -14.18 -4.56 24.77
C LEU A 341 -13.87 -3.28 25.55
N ALA A 342 -12.85 -2.52 25.16
CA ALA A 342 -12.50 -1.25 25.82
C ALA A 342 -13.65 -0.22 25.78
N GLY A 343 -14.38 -0.14 24.64
CA GLY A 343 -15.54 0.72 24.50
C GLY A 343 -16.72 0.32 25.39
N ALA A 344 -16.92 -0.98 25.63
CA ALA A 344 -17.99 -1.48 26.47
C ALA A 344 -17.68 -1.45 27.98
N LEU A 345 -16.40 -1.43 28.36
CA LEU A 345 -15.96 -1.58 29.75
C LEU A 345 -16.55 -0.52 30.67
N TYR A 346 -16.46 0.75 30.29
CA TYR A 346 -17.02 1.84 31.13
C TYR A 346 -18.54 1.73 31.28
N PRO A 347 -19.36 1.59 30.25
CA PRO A 347 -20.79 1.36 30.37
C PRO A 347 -21.15 0.11 31.17
N ALA A 348 -20.41 -0.99 30.99
CA ALA A 348 -20.63 -2.23 31.74
C ALA A 348 -20.41 -2.07 33.23
N MET A 349 -19.36 -1.37 33.64
CA MET A 349 -19.09 -1.06 35.04
C MET A 349 -20.19 -0.15 35.64
N GLN A 350 -20.66 0.83 34.89
CA GLN A 350 -21.74 1.71 35.31
C GLN A 350 -23.05 0.93 35.51
N ALA A 351 -23.38 0.01 34.58
CA ALA A 351 -24.53 -0.88 34.68
C ALA A 351 -24.46 -1.79 35.92
N ALA A 352 -23.29 -2.34 36.20
CA ALA A 352 -23.06 -3.18 37.38
C ALA A 352 -23.14 -2.41 38.71
N ALA A 353 -22.95 -1.09 38.69
CA ALA A 353 -23.05 -0.23 39.85
C ALA A 353 -24.48 0.25 40.18
N LEU A 354 -25.45 0.11 39.24
CA LEU A 354 -26.83 0.56 39.45
C LEU A 354 -27.44 -0.03 40.73
N ASP A 355 -28.16 0.79 41.51
CA ASP A 355 -28.93 0.35 42.67
C ASP A 355 -30.31 -0.16 42.19
N PRO A 356 -30.68 -1.43 42.49
CA PRO A 356 -31.95 -1.96 42.04
C PRO A 356 -33.15 -1.23 42.67
N VAL A 357 -33.01 -0.69 43.89
CA VAL A 357 -34.07 0.08 44.59
C VAL A 357 -34.35 1.40 43.89
N GLU A 358 -33.30 2.13 43.56
CA GLU A 358 -33.39 3.43 42.88
C GLU A 358 -33.99 3.32 41.48
N VAL A 359 -33.68 2.23 40.77
CA VAL A 359 -34.18 1.96 39.40
C VAL A 359 -35.67 1.62 39.40
N MET A 360 -36.19 1.04 40.46
CA MET A 360 -37.63 0.63 40.57
C MET A 360 -38.51 1.75 41.16
N VAL A 361 -37.97 2.70 41.88
CA VAL A 361 -38.74 3.76 42.55
C VAL A 361 -38.88 5.03 41.68
N ASN A 362 -37.92 5.31 40.82
CA ASN A 362 -37.95 6.51 39.96
C ASN A 362 -38.70 6.21 38.63
N GLU A 363 -40.01 6.20 38.72
CA GLU A 363 -40.92 6.37 37.57
C GLU A 363 -41.47 7.77 37.54
#